data_19a5cb13342cadd110a187d70b3fb777
#
_entry.id   19a5cb13342cadd110a187d70b3fb777
#
_cell.length_a   1.000
_cell.length_b   1.000
_cell.length_c   1.000
_cell.angle_alpha   90.00
_cell.angle_beta   90.00
_cell.angle_gamma   90.00
#
_symmetry.space_group_name_H-M   'P 1'
#
loop_
_entity.id
_entity.type
_entity.pdbx_description
1 polymer ?
#
loop_
_entity_poly.entity_id
_entity_poly.type
_entity_poly.pdbx_seq_one_letter_code
_entity_poly.pdbx_strand_id
1 'polypeptide(L)'
;MTTDPIDSGTEPELKQATVDGARLCYAEAGTGDPLVLLHGWPESHRTWRHQIGPLSARRRVLAPDWLGWGESARDTALSCDYDSEVDRIARMFDVLGLDRVDLACHDYGGFLGLGFVQRHPDRVRRLAILNSRAHRSFTMPYRLLFGTFTAGCRHRPTRRLLATPAVYPVHRIGLARYLRNGSFDPEQLAGYLAMLRTPAGRRWYTHFWSGYEVRTRPELRARLPEIACPTTVIWGTRDPAIPMRTAEELADRIPDADLVRLDADHFLMEERPAEVTAALLRWLDRPAPT
;
A
#
# COMPACT_ATOMS: atom_id res chain seq x y z
N MET A 1 -15.94 26.53 -15.94
CA MET A 1 -14.49 26.33 -16.04
C MET A 1 -14.28 24.89 -16.39
N THR A 2 -14.01 24.60 -17.65
CA THR A 2 -13.68 23.26 -18.16
C THR A 2 -12.31 22.90 -17.59
N THR A 3 -12.27 21.89 -16.72
CA THR A 3 -11.01 21.28 -16.31
C THR A 3 -10.43 20.61 -17.54
N ASP A 4 -9.25 21.05 -18.00
CA ASP A 4 -8.49 20.35 -19.02
C ASP A 4 -8.37 18.88 -18.60
N PRO A 5 -8.55 17.93 -19.53
CA PRO A 5 -8.29 16.52 -19.22
C PRO A 5 -6.82 16.40 -18.83
N ILE A 6 -6.57 15.92 -17.62
CA ILE A 6 -5.22 15.54 -17.18
C ILE A 6 -4.70 14.59 -18.28
N ASP A 7 -3.61 14.99 -18.92
CA ASP A 7 -3.00 14.28 -20.04
C ASP A 7 -2.93 12.78 -19.69
N SER A 8 -3.66 11.98 -20.46
CA SER A 8 -3.78 10.55 -20.24
C SER A 8 -2.46 9.90 -20.63
N GLY A 9 -1.56 9.78 -19.66
CA GLY A 9 -0.28 9.06 -19.83
C GLY A 9 -0.49 7.66 -20.40
N THR A 10 0.60 6.96 -20.63
CA THR A 10 0.59 5.61 -21.24
C THR A 10 -0.24 4.63 -20.41
N GLU A 11 -1.12 3.85 -21.06
CA GLU A 11 -1.81 2.72 -20.44
C GLU A 11 -0.79 1.74 -19.84
N PRO A 12 -1.00 1.27 -18.60
CA PRO A 12 -0.04 0.39 -17.95
C PRO A 12 -0.03 -1.01 -18.57
N GLU A 13 1.15 -1.55 -18.77
CA GLU A 13 1.37 -2.95 -19.15
C GLU A 13 1.52 -3.80 -17.87
N LEU A 14 0.84 -4.93 -17.79
CA LEU A 14 1.01 -5.87 -16.69
C LEU A 14 2.19 -6.81 -16.98
N LYS A 15 3.23 -6.69 -16.17
CA LYS A 15 4.47 -7.45 -16.26
C LYS A 15 4.64 -8.40 -15.08
N GLN A 16 5.67 -9.26 -15.17
CA GLN A 16 5.95 -10.28 -14.16
C GLN A 16 7.45 -10.33 -13.87
N ALA A 17 7.77 -10.62 -12.61
CA ALA A 17 9.14 -10.89 -12.15
C ALA A 17 9.11 -12.08 -11.20
N THR A 18 10.22 -12.83 -11.13
CA THR A 18 10.36 -13.92 -10.14
C THR A 18 11.18 -13.41 -8.97
N VAL A 19 10.57 -13.36 -7.79
CA VAL A 19 11.18 -12.94 -6.53
C VAL A 19 10.96 -14.04 -5.50
N ASP A 20 12.00 -14.47 -4.82
CA ASP A 20 11.97 -15.61 -3.88
C ASP A 20 11.42 -16.91 -4.48
N GLY A 21 11.57 -17.12 -5.80
CA GLY A 21 10.99 -18.25 -6.51
C GLY A 21 9.50 -18.11 -6.83
N ALA A 22 8.84 -17.06 -6.39
CA ALA A 22 7.43 -16.77 -6.69
C ALA A 22 7.27 -15.71 -7.78
N ARG A 23 6.21 -15.86 -8.60
CA ARG A 23 5.83 -14.90 -9.60
C ARG A 23 5.14 -13.69 -8.96
N LEU A 24 5.75 -12.51 -9.04
CA LEU A 24 5.12 -11.24 -8.71
C LEU A 24 4.69 -10.54 -9.98
N CYS A 25 3.50 -9.95 -9.97
CA CYS A 25 2.98 -9.11 -11.05
C CYS A 25 3.09 -7.64 -10.68
N TYR A 26 3.29 -6.78 -11.67
CA TYR A 26 3.29 -5.33 -11.50
C TYR A 26 2.80 -4.64 -12.76
N ALA A 27 2.07 -3.54 -12.56
CA ALA A 27 1.71 -2.65 -13.65
C ALA A 27 2.89 -1.69 -13.91
N GLU A 28 3.25 -1.47 -15.17
CA GLU A 28 4.32 -0.57 -15.56
C GLU A 28 3.88 0.37 -16.68
N ALA A 29 4.21 1.67 -16.54
CA ALA A 29 3.96 2.68 -17.57
C ALA A 29 5.04 3.76 -17.53
N GLY A 30 5.28 4.42 -18.69
CA GLY A 30 6.22 5.51 -18.80
C GLY A 30 7.68 5.09 -18.82
N THR A 31 8.57 6.07 -18.78
CA THR A 31 10.05 5.89 -18.88
C THR A 31 10.77 6.85 -17.94
N GLY A 32 12.09 6.70 -17.82
CA GLY A 32 12.94 7.57 -17.00
C GLY A 32 13.13 7.05 -15.57
N ASP A 33 13.23 7.96 -14.61
CA ASP A 33 13.45 7.63 -13.20
C ASP A 33 12.33 6.77 -12.62
N PRO A 34 12.64 5.69 -11.88
CA PRO A 34 11.62 4.80 -11.35
C PRO A 34 10.84 5.42 -10.19
N LEU A 35 9.52 5.29 -10.29
CA LEU A 35 8.55 5.57 -9.23
C LEU A 35 7.82 4.27 -8.88
N VAL A 36 7.94 3.83 -7.64
CA VAL A 36 7.24 2.63 -7.15
C VAL A 36 6.04 3.02 -6.30
N LEU A 37 4.88 2.41 -6.60
CA LEU A 37 3.60 2.66 -5.93
C LEU A 37 3.17 1.40 -5.16
N LEU A 38 3.32 1.40 -3.84
CA LEU A 38 2.99 0.26 -2.98
C LEU A 38 1.57 0.36 -2.44
N HIS A 39 0.72 -0.60 -2.78
CA HIS A 39 -0.68 -0.63 -2.35
C HIS A 39 -0.87 -1.17 -0.93
N GLY A 40 -2.08 -0.98 -0.38
CA GLY A 40 -2.51 -1.47 0.92
C GLY A 40 -3.33 -2.76 0.90
N TRP A 41 -4.03 -2.99 2.00
CA TRP A 41 -5.01 -4.06 2.14
C TRP A 41 -6.44 -3.51 1.97
N PRO A 42 -7.35 -4.19 1.28
CA PRO A 42 -7.23 -5.44 0.52
C PRO A 42 -6.98 -5.24 -0.99
N GLU A 43 -6.19 -4.28 -1.34
CA GLU A 43 -6.00 -3.72 -2.67
C GLU A 43 -5.10 -4.57 -3.59
N SER A 44 -4.78 -4.01 -4.76
CA SER A 44 -3.80 -4.45 -5.74
C SER A 44 -3.22 -3.22 -6.46
N HIS A 45 -2.34 -3.40 -7.45
CA HIS A 45 -1.89 -2.31 -8.32
C HIS A 45 -3.03 -1.42 -8.84
N ARG A 46 -4.25 -1.96 -8.96
CA ARG A 46 -5.44 -1.26 -9.49
C ARG A 46 -5.88 -0.06 -8.64
N THR A 47 -5.47 0.01 -7.36
CA THR A 47 -5.77 1.20 -6.54
C THR A 47 -5.11 2.47 -7.08
N TRP A 48 -4.03 2.31 -7.86
CA TRP A 48 -3.27 3.39 -8.47
C TRP A 48 -3.70 3.72 -9.91
N ARG A 49 -4.79 3.11 -10.44
CA ARG A 49 -5.21 3.24 -11.85
C ARG A 49 -5.40 4.70 -12.31
N HIS A 50 -5.82 5.58 -11.41
CA HIS A 50 -6.01 7.01 -11.69
C HIS A 50 -4.71 7.81 -11.61
N GLN A 51 -3.69 7.28 -10.93
CA GLN A 51 -2.41 7.96 -10.72
C GLN A 51 -1.36 7.51 -11.72
N ILE A 52 -1.39 6.25 -12.17
CA ILE A 52 -0.37 5.67 -13.07
C ILE A 52 -0.24 6.50 -14.35
N GLY A 53 -1.33 6.77 -15.07
CA GLY A 53 -1.31 7.52 -16.32
C GLY A 53 -0.63 8.89 -16.17
N PRO A 54 -1.17 9.80 -15.34
CA PRO A 54 -0.57 11.13 -15.17
C PRO A 54 0.87 11.10 -14.66
N LEU A 55 1.25 10.17 -13.79
CA LEU A 55 2.61 10.05 -13.27
C LEU A 55 3.57 9.47 -14.32
N SER A 56 3.08 8.61 -15.21
CA SER A 56 3.88 8.00 -16.28
C SER A 56 4.36 9.00 -17.35
N ALA A 57 3.72 10.16 -17.44
CA ALA A 57 4.21 11.26 -18.27
C ALA A 57 5.57 11.83 -17.78
N ARG A 58 5.96 11.53 -16.53
CA ARG A 58 7.17 12.10 -15.90
C ARG A 58 8.14 11.06 -15.33
N ARG A 59 7.67 9.81 -15.13
CA ARG A 59 8.43 8.73 -14.47
C ARG A 59 8.15 7.38 -15.12
N ARG A 60 9.09 6.46 -14.94
CA ARG A 60 8.82 5.03 -15.12
C ARG A 60 8.07 4.56 -13.87
N VAL A 61 6.76 4.42 -13.96
CA VAL A 61 5.88 4.05 -12.85
C VAL A 61 5.77 2.54 -12.76
N LEU A 62 6.00 1.97 -11.57
CA LEU A 62 5.83 0.56 -11.28
C LEU A 62 4.88 0.41 -10.09
N ALA A 63 3.78 -0.32 -10.26
CA ALA A 63 2.83 -0.61 -9.19
C ALA A 63 2.76 -2.14 -9.00
N PRO A 64 3.56 -2.72 -8.09
CA PRO A 64 3.57 -4.16 -7.84
C PRO A 64 2.36 -4.61 -7.04
N ASP A 65 1.91 -5.84 -7.31
CA ASP A 65 1.05 -6.62 -6.42
C ASP A 65 1.92 -7.37 -5.42
N TRP A 66 1.62 -7.23 -4.14
CA TRP A 66 2.27 -8.04 -3.10
C TRP A 66 2.11 -9.53 -3.36
N LEU A 67 3.01 -10.35 -2.82
CA LEU A 67 2.86 -11.81 -2.85
C LEU A 67 1.43 -12.17 -2.40
N GLY A 68 0.72 -12.91 -3.24
CA GLY A 68 -0.64 -13.39 -3.03
C GLY A 68 -1.77 -12.41 -3.28
N TRP A 69 -1.50 -11.14 -3.54
CA TRP A 69 -2.48 -10.11 -3.88
C TRP A 69 -2.55 -9.90 -5.39
N GLY A 70 -3.64 -9.30 -5.85
CA GLY A 70 -3.87 -9.04 -7.26
C GLY A 70 -3.61 -10.28 -8.12
N GLU A 71 -2.69 -10.13 -9.07
CA GLU A 71 -2.29 -11.18 -10.01
C GLU A 71 -1.02 -11.93 -9.59
N SER A 72 -0.41 -11.60 -8.45
CA SER A 72 0.78 -12.26 -7.91
C SER A 72 0.49 -13.66 -7.38
N ALA A 73 1.50 -14.52 -7.39
CA ALA A 73 1.39 -15.90 -6.93
C ALA A 73 0.99 -16.01 -5.45
N ARG A 74 0.17 -17.02 -5.12
CA ARG A 74 -0.33 -17.31 -3.78
C ARG A 74 0.42 -18.51 -3.18
N ASP A 75 1.70 -18.29 -2.86
CA ASP A 75 2.56 -19.34 -2.33
C ASP A 75 2.62 -19.28 -0.80
N THR A 76 1.96 -20.22 -0.13
CA THR A 76 1.94 -20.32 1.34
C THR A 76 3.21 -20.92 1.96
N ALA A 77 4.20 -21.31 1.15
CA ALA A 77 5.51 -21.71 1.65
C ALA A 77 6.38 -20.50 2.02
N LEU A 78 6.10 -19.34 1.40
CA LEU A 78 6.80 -18.10 1.68
C LEU A 78 6.19 -17.37 2.87
N SER A 79 7.03 -16.79 3.72
CA SER A 79 6.58 -16.01 4.87
C SER A 79 5.95 -14.67 4.43
N CYS A 80 4.93 -14.25 5.21
CA CYS A 80 4.26 -12.95 5.10
C CYS A 80 4.43 -12.12 6.38
N ASP A 81 5.44 -12.43 7.21
CA ASP A 81 5.78 -11.56 8.32
C ASP A 81 6.42 -10.25 7.81
N TYR A 82 6.42 -9.24 8.68
CA TYR A 82 6.88 -7.91 8.35
C TYR A 82 8.30 -7.87 7.78
N ASP A 83 9.23 -8.58 8.42
CA ASP A 83 10.65 -8.54 8.04
C ASP A 83 10.86 -9.20 6.68
N SER A 84 10.22 -10.36 6.45
CA SER A 84 10.23 -11.06 5.16
C SER A 84 9.66 -10.22 4.02
N GLU A 85 8.57 -9.47 4.27
CA GLU A 85 7.96 -8.59 3.27
C GLU A 85 8.82 -7.36 2.96
N VAL A 86 9.44 -6.73 3.97
CA VAL A 86 10.37 -5.61 3.75
C VAL A 86 11.60 -6.06 2.96
N ASP A 87 12.16 -7.23 3.28
CA ASP A 87 13.28 -7.79 2.54
C ASP A 87 12.89 -8.19 1.11
N ARG A 88 11.61 -8.58 0.89
CA ARG A 88 11.09 -8.88 -0.45
C ARG A 88 11.00 -7.64 -1.33
N ILE A 89 10.73 -6.45 -0.75
CA ILE A 89 10.82 -5.18 -1.50
C ILE A 89 12.25 -4.99 -2.02
N ALA A 90 13.27 -5.18 -1.19
CA ALA A 90 14.66 -5.04 -1.60
C ALA A 90 15.01 -5.99 -2.76
N ARG A 91 14.67 -7.28 -2.61
CA ARG A 91 14.90 -8.28 -3.67
C ARG A 91 14.12 -8.01 -4.95
N MET A 92 12.90 -7.51 -4.84
CA MET A 92 12.10 -7.09 -6.00
C MET A 92 12.80 -5.94 -6.73
N PHE A 93 13.32 -4.95 -6.01
CA PHE A 93 14.08 -3.84 -6.62
C PHE A 93 15.33 -4.35 -7.34
N ASP A 94 16.06 -5.29 -6.74
CA ASP A 94 17.25 -5.90 -7.34
C ASP A 94 16.92 -6.64 -8.64
N VAL A 95 15.86 -7.46 -8.63
CA VAL A 95 15.40 -8.21 -9.82
C VAL A 95 14.92 -7.28 -10.92
N LEU A 96 14.33 -6.13 -10.59
CA LEU A 96 13.83 -5.14 -11.56
C LEU A 96 14.89 -4.11 -12.00
N GLY A 97 16.12 -4.20 -11.46
CA GLY A 97 17.22 -3.27 -11.76
C GLY A 97 16.93 -1.85 -11.25
N LEU A 98 16.27 -1.73 -10.08
CA LEU A 98 15.91 -0.45 -9.48
C LEU A 98 16.91 -0.09 -8.37
N ASP A 99 17.95 0.66 -8.70
CA ASP A 99 18.97 1.05 -7.71
C ASP A 99 18.41 2.05 -6.70
N ARG A 100 17.75 3.10 -7.17
CA ARG A 100 17.17 4.17 -6.34
C ARG A 100 15.85 4.64 -6.92
N VAL A 101 14.80 4.73 -6.09
CA VAL A 101 13.43 5.00 -6.54
C VAL A 101 12.80 6.22 -5.84
N ASP A 102 11.81 6.84 -6.48
CA ASP A 102 10.77 7.59 -5.77
C ASP A 102 9.76 6.55 -5.25
N LEU A 103 9.37 6.63 -3.97
CA LEU A 103 8.54 5.61 -3.31
C LEU A 103 7.25 6.23 -2.77
N ALA A 104 6.10 5.87 -3.32
CA ALA A 104 4.79 6.23 -2.77
C ALA A 104 4.09 4.98 -2.23
N CYS A 105 3.53 5.05 -1.03
CA CYS A 105 3.02 3.89 -0.35
C CYS A 105 1.76 4.19 0.49
N HIS A 106 0.76 3.30 0.38
CA HIS A 106 -0.53 3.41 1.04
C HIS A 106 -0.75 2.25 2.03
N ASP A 107 -1.41 2.51 3.16
CA ASP A 107 -1.84 1.56 4.20
C ASP A 107 -0.76 0.54 4.58
N TYR A 108 -0.94 -0.74 4.26
CA TYR A 108 0.04 -1.81 4.49
C TYR A 108 1.34 -1.56 3.73
N GLY A 109 1.24 -1.08 2.49
CA GLY A 109 2.40 -0.65 1.71
C GLY A 109 3.21 0.45 2.41
N GLY A 110 2.54 1.39 3.10
CA GLY A 110 3.22 2.42 3.89
C GLY A 110 3.90 1.89 5.14
N PHE A 111 3.33 0.88 5.79
CA PHE A 111 3.98 0.20 6.92
C PHE A 111 5.26 -0.52 6.50
N LEU A 112 5.25 -1.20 5.36
CA LEU A 112 6.42 -1.86 4.80
C LEU A 112 7.42 -0.85 4.21
N GLY A 113 6.93 0.16 3.48
CA GLY A 113 7.73 1.22 2.87
C GLY A 113 8.51 2.03 3.89
N LEU A 114 7.91 2.33 5.07
CA LEU A 114 8.61 2.97 6.17
C LEU A 114 9.77 2.11 6.69
N GLY A 115 9.56 0.81 6.83
CA GLY A 115 10.63 -0.12 7.20
C GLY A 115 11.72 -0.22 6.14
N PHE A 116 11.31 -0.22 4.86
CA PHE A 116 12.24 -0.27 3.75
C PHE A 116 13.14 0.98 3.70
N VAL A 117 12.59 2.18 3.76
CA VAL A 117 13.41 3.42 3.73
C VAL A 117 14.36 3.52 4.92
N GLN A 118 13.97 3.02 6.09
CA GLN A 118 14.83 3.02 7.28
C GLN A 118 15.95 1.97 7.22
N ARG A 119 15.77 0.86 6.48
CA ARG A 119 16.81 -0.17 6.28
C ARG A 119 17.71 0.15 5.09
N HIS A 120 17.16 0.79 4.07
CA HIS A 120 17.81 1.07 2.79
C HIS A 120 17.65 2.54 2.39
N PRO A 121 18.15 3.51 3.20
CA PRO A 121 17.93 4.94 2.95
C PRO A 121 18.48 5.40 1.60
N ASP A 122 19.57 4.81 1.14
CA ASP A 122 20.21 5.14 -0.15
C ASP A 122 19.39 4.67 -1.35
N ARG A 123 18.41 3.77 -1.16
CA ARG A 123 17.54 3.22 -2.21
C ARG A 123 16.30 4.09 -2.47
N VAL A 124 16.07 5.16 -1.67
CA VAL A 124 14.88 6.02 -1.80
C VAL A 124 15.29 7.48 -2.01
N ARG A 125 14.86 8.05 -3.15
CA ARG A 125 15.09 9.47 -3.47
C ARG A 125 14.10 10.40 -2.78
N ARG A 126 12.83 10.01 -2.77
CA ARG A 126 11.70 10.72 -2.16
C ARG A 126 10.72 9.71 -1.60
N LEU A 127 10.01 10.08 -0.55
CA LEU A 127 9.00 9.23 0.08
C LEU A 127 7.64 9.93 0.10
N ALA A 128 6.58 9.25 -0.32
CA ALA A 128 5.20 9.68 -0.09
C ALA A 128 4.47 8.61 0.75
N ILE A 129 3.86 9.01 1.86
CA ILE A 129 3.10 8.12 2.76
C ILE A 129 1.63 8.54 2.76
N LEU A 130 0.75 7.61 2.36
CA LEU A 130 -0.68 7.85 2.24
C LEU A 130 -1.43 6.95 3.24
N ASN A 131 -2.24 7.52 4.10
CA ASN A 131 -3.13 6.84 5.09
C ASN A 131 -2.57 5.50 5.62
N SER A 132 -1.36 5.53 6.18
CA SER A 132 -0.69 4.34 6.70
C SER A 132 -0.56 4.38 8.22
N ARG A 133 -0.77 3.23 8.85
CA ARG A 133 -0.50 3.10 10.29
C ARG A 133 0.99 3.26 10.63
N ALA A 134 1.85 2.96 9.67
CA ALA A 134 3.30 3.11 9.74
C ALA A 134 3.89 2.75 11.13
N HIS A 135 3.99 3.73 12.02
CA HIS A 135 4.56 3.62 13.37
C HIS A 135 3.51 3.60 14.50
N ARG A 136 2.24 3.93 14.20
CA ARG A 136 1.13 3.92 15.17
C ARG A 136 0.14 2.80 14.90
N SER A 137 -0.60 2.43 15.96
CA SER A 137 -1.66 1.43 15.84
C SER A 137 -2.93 2.02 15.21
N PHE A 138 -3.74 1.15 14.68
CA PHE A 138 -5.13 1.43 14.33
C PHE A 138 -5.92 2.02 15.50
N THR A 139 -7.04 2.67 15.20
CA THR A 139 -8.05 2.99 16.22
C THR A 139 -8.52 1.71 16.95
N MET A 140 -9.01 1.87 18.17
CA MET A 140 -9.37 0.71 19.03
C MET A 140 -10.29 -0.31 18.35
N PRO A 141 -11.37 0.08 17.64
CA PRO A 141 -12.25 -0.90 16.97
C PRO A 141 -11.51 -1.73 15.92
N TYR A 142 -10.71 -1.09 15.08
CA TYR A 142 -9.95 -1.78 14.03
C TYR A 142 -8.82 -2.65 14.60
N ARG A 143 -8.18 -2.19 15.68
CA ARG A 143 -7.16 -2.98 16.38
C ARG A 143 -7.74 -4.25 16.98
N LEU A 144 -8.92 -4.18 17.59
CA LEU A 144 -9.61 -5.37 18.10
C LEU A 144 -10.04 -6.30 16.97
N LEU A 145 -10.64 -5.76 15.91
CA LEU A 145 -11.08 -6.54 14.74
C LEU A 145 -9.90 -7.27 14.09
N PHE A 146 -8.85 -6.57 13.72
CA PHE A 146 -7.69 -7.17 13.07
C PHE A 146 -6.89 -8.05 14.02
N GLY A 147 -6.79 -7.69 15.30
CA GLY A 147 -6.11 -8.48 16.32
C GLY A 147 -6.76 -9.83 16.58
N THR A 148 -8.09 -9.87 16.70
CA THR A 148 -8.84 -11.11 16.88
C THR A 148 -8.78 -12.00 15.65
N PHE A 149 -8.91 -11.41 14.46
CA PHE A 149 -8.80 -12.15 13.20
C PHE A 149 -7.40 -12.75 13.01
N THR A 150 -6.35 -11.96 13.26
CA THR A 150 -4.94 -12.40 13.22
C THR A 150 -4.68 -13.54 14.21
N ALA A 151 -5.15 -13.40 15.46
CA ALA A 151 -5.01 -14.45 16.47
C ALA A 151 -5.70 -15.75 16.04
N GLY A 152 -6.90 -15.64 15.48
CA GLY A 152 -7.62 -16.78 14.89
C GLY A 152 -6.86 -17.44 13.73
N CYS A 153 -6.20 -16.65 12.88
CA CYS A 153 -5.41 -17.16 11.77
C CYS A 153 -4.09 -17.84 12.22
N ARG A 154 -3.51 -17.43 13.35
CA ARG A 154 -2.31 -18.07 13.94
C ARG A 154 -2.59 -19.45 14.52
N HIS A 155 -3.80 -19.67 15.02
CA HIS A 155 -4.20 -20.97 15.58
C HIS A 155 -4.74 -21.90 14.47
N ARG A 156 -4.03 -23.01 14.19
CA ARG A 156 -4.31 -23.88 13.04
C ARG A 156 -5.77 -24.35 12.90
N PRO A 157 -6.47 -24.85 13.95
CA PRO A 157 -7.87 -25.23 13.82
C PRO A 157 -8.78 -24.06 13.43
N THR A 158 -8.65 -22.91 14.10
CA THR A 158 -9.45 -21.71 13.82
C THR A 158 -9.15 -21.17 12.41
N ARG A 159 -7.89 -21.21 11.96
CA ARG A 159 -7.52 -20.81 10.61
C ARG A 159 -8.25 -21.60 9.53
N ARG A 160 -8.42 -22.93 9.72
CA ARG A 160 -9.19 -23.77 8.80
C ARG A 160 -10.66 -23.34 8.74
N LEU A 161 -11.24 -22.99 9.89
CA LEU A 161 -12.60 -22.47 9.97
C LEU A 161 -12.74 -21.09 9.29
N LEU A 162 -11.77 -20.21 9.48
CA LEU A 162 -11.74 -18.89 8.85
C LEU A 162 -11.48 -18.95 7.33
N ALA A 163 -10.91 -20.02 6.81
CA ALA A 163 -10.69 -20.24 5.38
C ALA A 163 -11.94 -20.78 4.63
N THR A 164 -13.14 -20.61 5.19
CA THR A 164 -14.41 -21.03 4.57
C THR A 164 -14.97 -19.94 3.63
N PRO A 165 -15.94 -20.29 2.75
CA PRO A 165 -16.58 -19.31 1.88
C PRO A 165 -17.24 -18.12 2.62
N ALA A 166 -17.59 -18.27 3.89
CA ALA A 166 -18.18 -17.21 4.71
C ALA A 166 -17.28 -15.98 4.87
N VAL A 167 -15.95 -16.11 4.68
CA VAL A 167 -15.02 -14.98 4.77
C VAL A 167 -15.32 -13.89 3.73
N TYR A 168 -15.79 -14.25 2.54
CA TYR A 168 -16.11 -13.28 1.48
C TYR A 168 -17.25 -12.32 1.88
N PRO A 169 -18.47 -12.79 2.21
CA PRO A 169 -19.56 -11.88 2.60
C PRO A 169 -19.22 -11.08 3.87
N VAL A 170 -18.49 -11.64 4.84
CA VAL A 170 -18.06 -10.93 6.04
C VAL A 170 -17.19 -9.72 5.68
N HIS A 171 -16.20 -9.89 4.79
CA HIS A 171 -15.35 -8.77 4.37
C HIS A 171 -16.11 -7.75 3.53
N ARG A 172 -17.01 -8.21 2.65
CA ARG A 172 -17.86 -7.30 1.88
C ARG A 172 -18.74 -6.42 2.77
N ILE A 173 -19.31 -6.99 3.84
CA ILE A 173 -20.08 -6.24 4.84
C ILE A 173 -19.15 -5.26 5.60
N GLY A 174 -17.99 -5.72 6.04
CA GLY A 174 -17.00 -4.88 6.72
C GLY A 174 -16.54 -3.67 5.92
N LEU A 175 -16.44 -3.83 4.59
CA LEU A 175 -16.04 -2.78 3.66
C LEU A 175 -17.22 -2.02 3.04
N ALA A 176 -18.46 -2.31 3.43
CA ALA A 176 -19.67 -1.66 2.88
C ALA A 176 -19.70 -0.13 3.10
N ARG A 177 -18.98 0.38 4.12
CA ARG A 177 -18.79 1.82 4.33
C ARG A 177 -18.20 2.47 3.07
N TYR A 178 -17.18 1.88 2.49
CA TYR A 178 -16.44 2.42 1.35
C TYR A 178 -17.22 2.33 0.02
N LEU A 179 -18.25 1.47 -0.04
CA LEU A 179 -19.25 1.52 -1.12
C LEU A 179 -20.21 2.70 -0.94
N ARG A 180 -20.63 2.96 0.32
CA ARG A 180 -21.59 4.04 0.62
C ARG A 180 -21.01 5.43 0.49
N ASN A 181 -19.73 5.62 0.77
CA ASN A 181 -19.05 6.93 0.66
C ASN A 181 -18.42 7.16 -0.71
N GLY A 182 -18.56 6.22 -1.66
CA GLY A 182 -18.06 6.33 -3.02
C GLY A 182 -16.56 6.07 -3.20
N SER A 183 -15.86 5.56 -2.16
CA SER A 183 -14.45 5.15 -2.30
C SER A 183 -14.30 3.97 -3.26
N PHE A 184 -15.26 3.04 -3.24
CA PHE A 184 -15.29 1.92 -4.17
C PHE A 184 -16.63 1.84 -4.91
N ASP A 185 -16.59 1.46 -6.18
CA ASP A 185 -17.76 0.87 -6.84
C ASP A 185 -17.89 -0.63 -6.50
N PRO A 186 -19.08 -1.23 -6.73
CA PRO A 186 -19.32 -2.65 -6.39
C PRO A 186 -18.43 -3.64 -7.16
N GLU A 187 -18.05 -3.34 -8.40
CA GLU A 187 -17.23 -4.21 -9.25
C GLU A 187 -15.78 -4.17 -8.76
N GLN A 188 -15.28 -2.99 -8.45
CA GLN A 188 -13.94 -2.78 -7.91
C GLN A 188 -13.74 -3.52 -6.58
N LEU A 189 -14.67 -3.37 -5.62
CA LEU A 189 -14.61 -4.11 -4.36
C LEU A 189 -14.69 -5.62 -4.58
N ALA A 190 -15.55 -6.06 -5.52
CA ALA A 190 -15.64 -7.48 -5.87
C ALA A 190 -14.34 -8.00 -6.47
N GLY A 191 -13.61 -7.19 -7.25
CA GLY A 191 -12.30 -7.48 -7.80
C GLY A 191 -11.23 -7.65 -6.70
N TYR A 192 -11.13 -6.72 -5.77
CA TYR A 192 -10.21 -6.82 -4.62
C TYR A 192 -10.48 -8.05 -3.75
N LEU A 193 -11.72 -8.44 -3.58
CA LEU A 193 -12.12 -9.61 -2.78
C LEU A 193 -12.22 -10.91 -3.60
N ALA A 194 -11.95 -10.90 -4.92
CA ALA A 194 -12.14 -12.05 -5.79
C ALA A 194 -11.39 -13.30 -5.32
N MET A 195 -10.18 -13.13 -4.76
CA MET A 195 -9.40 -14.23 -4.21
C MET A 195 -10.16 -15.02 -3.13
N LEU A 196 -11.01 -14.36 -2.33
CA LEU A 196 -11.77 -15.02 -1.25
C LEU A 196 -12.86 -15.97 -1.76
N ARG A 197 -13.18 -15.92 -3.06
CA ARG A 197 -14.14 -16.86 -3.69
C ARG A 197 -13.52 -18.23 -3.97
N THR A 198 -12.18 -18.33 -4.01
CA THR A 198 -11.48 -19.59 -4.31
C THR A 198 -10.89 -20.24 -3.06
N PRO A 199 -10.83 -21.60 -2.99
CA PRO A 199 -10.18 -22.27 -1.87
C PRO A 199 -8.69 -21.90 -1.70
N ALA A 200 -7.96 -21.74 -2.80
CA ALA A 200 -6.55 -21.35 -2.78
C ALA A 200 -6.38 -19.93 -2.23
N GLY A 201 -7.19 -18.98 -2.69
CA GLY A 201 -7.15 -17.60 -2.21
C GLY A 201 -7.51 -17.49 -0.73
N ARG A 202 -8.51 -18.23 -0.24
CA ARG A 202 -8.84 -18.24 1.20
C ARG A 202 -7.73 -18.82 2.07
N ARG A 203 -7.05 -19.89 1.60
CA ARG A 203 -5.87 -20.42 2.28
C ARG A 203 -4.75 -19.41 2.35
N TRP A 204 -4.45 -18.74 1.22
CA TRP A 204 -3.49 -17.65 1.18
C TRP A 204 -3.89 -16.51 2.12
N TYR A 205 -5.11 -16.03 2.04
CA TYR A 205 -5.61 -14.93 2.85
C TYR A 205 -5.42 -15.17 4.37
N THR A 206 -5.78 -16.38 4.84
CA THR A 206 -5.59 -16.71 6.25
C THR A 206 -4.11 -16.97 6.59
N HIS A 207 -3.27 -17.35 5.62
CA HIS A 207 -1.82 -17.43 5.77
C HIS A 207 -1.23 -16.02 5.93
N PHE A 208 -1.57 -15.07 5.07
CA PHE A 208 -1.19 -13.66 5.18
C PHE A 208 -1.53 -13.10 6.57
N TRP A 209 -2.77 -13.24 7.01
CA TRP A 209 -3.18 -12.77 8.34
C TRP A 209 -2.49 -13.48 9.49
N SER A 210 -2.02 -14.70 9.33
CA SER A 210 -1.23 -15.37 10.37
C SER A 210 0.15 -14.75 10.57
N GLY A 211 0.74 -14.15 9.53
CA GLY A 211 2.00 -13.39 9.59
C GLY A 211 1.81 -11.90 9.89
N TYR A 212 0.59 -11.37 9.66
CA TYR A 212 0.32 -9.93 9.76
C TYR A 212 0.56 -9.39 11.17
N GLU A 213 1.29 -8.27 11.27
CA GLU A 213 1.52 -7.58 12.54
C GLU A 213 0.51 -6.47 12.76
N VAL A 214 -0.37 -6.62 13.76
CA VAL A 214 -1.30 -5.57 14.19
C VAL A 214 -0.64 -4.61 15.18
N ARG A 215 0.38 -5.06 15.90
CA ARG A 215 1.14 -4.25 16.86
C ARG A 215 2.00 -3.21 16.15
N THR A 216 2.26 -2.13 16.85
CA THR A 216 3.24 -1.13 16.40
C THR A 216 4.65 -1.65 16.63
N ARG A 217 5.57 -1.18 15.80
CA ARG A 217 7.00 -1.38 15.97
C ARG A 217 7.61 -0.08 16.52
N PRO A 218 8.03 -0.05 17.81
CA PRO A 218 8.57 1.16 18.43
C PRO A 218 9.82 1.70 17.71
N GLU A 219 10.61 0.81 17.12
CA GLU A 219 11.81 1.15 16.34
C GLU A 219 11.47 1.99 15.10
N LEU A 220 10.37 1.73 14.41
CA LEU A 220 9.95 2.55 13.27
C LEU A 220 9.70 4.00 13.69
N ARG A 221 9.09 4.19 14.86
CA ARG A 221 8.83 5.52 15.41
C ARG A 221 10.10 6.21 15.87
N ALA A 222 11.00 5.49 16.54
CA ALA A 222 12.27 6.02 17.04
C ALA A 222 13.13 6.56 15.90
N ARG A 223 13.14 5.89 14.75
CA ARG A 223 13.96 6.19 13.59
C ARG A 223 13.33 7.14 12.56
N LEU A 224 12.14 7.71 12.82
CA LEU A 224 11.55 8.74 11.93
C LEU A 224 12.50 9.93 11.67
N PRO A 225 13.25 10.46 12.68
CA PRO A 225 14.20 11.54 12.44
C PRO A 225 15.42 11.17 11.56
N GLU A 226 15.63 9.89 11.28
CA GLU A 226 16.73 9.41 10.43
C GLU A 226 16.35 9.42 8.92
N ILE A 227 15.09 9.64 8.59
CA ILE A 227 14.63 9.69 7.20
C ILE A 227 15.07 11.02 6.60
N ALA A 228 16.07 10.95 5.72
CA ALA A 228 16.72 12.12 5.14
C ALA A 228 16.13 12.53 3.76
N CYS A 229 15.36 11.66 3.13
CA CYS A 229 14.76 11.98 1.83
C CYS A 229 13.53 12.89 1.99
N PRO A 230 13.28 13.82 1.03
CA PRO A 230 12.09 14.65 1.02
C PRO A 230 10.84 13.79 1.10
N THR A 231 10.00 14.07 2.10
CA THR A 231 8.82 13.26 2.40
C THR A 231 7.55 14.08 2.27
N THR A 232 6.51 13.53 1.65
CA THR A 232 5.17 14.11 1.66
C THR A 232 4.20 13.11 2.29
N VAL A 233 3.51 13.55 3.33
CA VAL A 233 2.45 12.79 4.01
C VAL A 233 1.12 13.27 3.45
N ILE A 234 0.37 12.40 2.77
CA ILE A 234 -0.93 12.71 2.18
C ILE A 234 -2.01 11.96 2.93
N TRP A 235 -3.02 12.67 3.46
CA TRP A 235 -3.93 12.03 4.41
C TRP A 235 -5.37 12.43 4.24
N GLY A 236 -6.25 11.40 4.20
CA GLY A 236 -7.68 11.56 4.29
C GLY A 236 -8.12 11.84 5.74
N THR A 237 -8.70 13.00 5.99
CA THR A 237 -9.03 13.49 7.34
C THR A 237 -10.15 12.71 8.02
N ARG A 238 -10.93 11.92 7.23
CA ARG A 238 -12.07 11.13 7.70
C ARG A 238 -11.75 9.64 7.90
N ASP A 239 -10.47 9.26 7.84
CA ASP A 239 -10.05 7.86 8.01
C ASP A 239 -10.45 7.31 9.41
N PRO A 240 -11.35 6.31 9.47
CA PRO A 240 -11.79 5.75 10.75
C PRO A 240 -10.79 4.74 11.33
N ALA A 241 -9.88 4.21 10.49
CA ALA A 241 -8.93 3.18 10.87
C ALA A 241 -7.64 3.76 11.41
N ILE A 242 -7.09 4.79 10.73
CA ILE A 242 -5.80 5.38 11.05
C ILE A 242 -5.97 6.88 11.27
N PRO A 243 -5.90 7.35 12.52
CA PRO A 243 -6.28 8.71 12.86
C PRO A 243 -5.27 9.74 12.37
N MET A 244 -5.76 10.96 12.10
CA MET A 244 -5.00 12.12 11.59
C MET A 244 -3.72 12.41 12.40
N ARG A 245 -3.74 12.21 13.73
CA ARG A 245 -2.55 12.37 14.59
C ARG A 245 -1.35 11.51 14.17
N THR A 246 -1.58 10.43 13.39
CA THR A 246 -0.50 9.61 12.83
C THR A 246 0.23 10.37 11.72
N ALA A 247 -0.52 11.04 10.84
CA ALA A 247 0.03 11.90 9.81
C ALA A 247 0.77 13.11 10.39
N GLU A 248 0.19 13.73 11.40
CA GLU A 248 0.78 14.88 12.09
C GLU A 248 2.12 14.52 12.73
N GLU A 249 2.20 13.35 13.39
CA GLU A 249 3.45 12.88 13.96
C GLU A 249 4.49 12.50 12.91
N LEU A 250 4.10 11.92 11.77
CA LEU A 250 5.02 11.66 10.66
C LEU A 250 5.63 12.99 10.15
N ALA A 251 4.78 13.97 9.89
CA ALA A 251 5.21 15.27 9.38
C ALA A 251 6.05 16.08 10.39
N ASP A 252 5.78 15.93 11.68
CA ASP A 252 6.54 16.60 12.75
C ASP A 252 7.91 15.98 12.97
N ARG A 253 8.04 14.67 12.83
CA ARG A 253 9.26 13.94 13.21
C ARG A 253 10.20 13.63 12.07
N ILE A 254 9.73 13.63 10.83
CA ILE A 254 10.59 13.48 9.64
C ILE A 254 11.10 14.86 9.25
N PRO A 255 12.43 15.10 9.21
CA PRO A 255 13.01 16.43 9.11
C PRO A 255 12.57 17.25 7.89
N ASP A 256 12.47 16.61 6.72
CA ASP A 256 12.04 17.25 5.46
C ASP A 256 10.68 16.69 5.03
N ALA A 257 9.66 16.84 5.88
CA ALA A 257 8.31 16.39 5.60
C ALA A 257 7.30 17.53 5.51
N ASP A 258 6.38 17.43 4.54
CA ASP A 258 5.18 18.23 4.45
C ASP A 258 3.92 17.37 4.58
N LEU A 259 2.79 18.00 4.93
CA LEU A 259 1.51 17.33 5.18
C LEU A 259 0.40 17.91 4.32
N VAL A 260 -0.15 17.07 3.46
CA VAL A 260 -1.32 17.35 2.63
C VAL A 260 -2.55 16.68 3.25
N ARG A 261 -3.54 17.50 3.64
CA ARG A 261 -4.83 17.04 4.19
C ARG A 261 -5.87 17.07 3.09
N LEU A 262 -6.56 15.96 2.89
CA LEU A 262 -7.66 15.84 1.92
C LEU A 262 -8.95 15.50 2.66
N ASP A 263 -10.07 16.06 2.21
CA ASP A 263 -11.40 15.66 2.71
C ASP A 263 -11.79 14.31 2.10
N ALA A 264 -11.14 13.26 2.57
CA ALA A 264 -11.27 11.88 2.10
C ALA A 264 -11.27 10.90 3.27
N ASP A 265 -11.71 9.67 2.99
CA ASP A 265 -11.62 8.50 3.87
C ASP A 265 -10.27 7.78 3.63
N HIS A 266 -10.17 6.54 4.05
CA HIS A 266 -8.95 5.71 3.99
C HIS A 266 -8.43 5.49 2.56
N PHE A 267 -9.30 5.22 1.59
CA PHE A 267 -8.94 4.94 0.19
C PHE A 267 -8.94 6.21 -0.66
N LEU A 268 -8.15 7.19 -0.26
CA LEU A 268 -8.12 8.53 -0.86
C LEU A 268 -7.76 8.54 -2.35
N MET A 269 -6.95 7.57 -2.85
CA MET A 269 -6.61 7.45 -4.27
C MET A 269 -7.83 7.21 -5.15
N GLU A 270 -8.82 6.54 -4.60
CA GLU A 270 -10.08 6.21 -5.23
C GLU A 270 -11.13 7.33 -5.05
N GLU A 271 -11.20 7.91 -3.84
CA GLU A 271 -12.20 8.90 -3.47
C GLU A 271 -11.87 10.31 -3.99
N ARG A 272 -10.58 10.66 -4.05
CA ARG A 272 -10.07 11.96 -4.49
C ARG A 272 -8.92 11.82 -5.50
N PRO A 273 -9.14 11.14 -6.63
CA PRO A 273 -8.05 10.78 -7.55
C PRO A 273 -7.29 11.99 -8.10
N ALA A 274 -7.99 13.06 -8.48
CA ALA A 274 -7.34 14.27 -9.01
C ALA A 274 -6.48 14.98 -7.96
N GLU A 275 -6.99 15.09 -6.72
CA GLU A 275 -6.29 15.77 -5.62
C GLU A 275 -5.05 14.98 -5.18
N VAL A 276 -5.14 13.64 -5.11
CA VAL A 276 -4.01 12.76 -4.82
C VAL A 276 -2.97 12.83 -5.93
N THR A 277 -3.40 12.77 -7.20
CA THR A 277 -2.48 12.91 -8.34
C THR A 277 -1.75 14.25 -8.30
N ALA A 278 -2.46 15.35 -8.06
CA ALA A 278 -1.84 16.66 -7.94
C ALA A 278 -0.85 16.76 -6.77
N ALA A 279 -1.15 16.12 -5.64
CA ALA A 279 -0.24 16.06 -4.50
C ALA A 279 1.03 15.26 -4.83
N LEU A 280 0.89 14.10 -5.49
CA LEU A 280 2.03 13.28 -5.92
C LEU A 280 2.89 13.97 -6.98
N LEU A 281 2.29 14.71 -7.92
CA LEU A 281 3.05 15.49 -8.91
C LEU A 281 3.86 16.60 -8.23
N ARG A 282 3.28 17.35 -7.28
CA ARG A 282 4.03 18.35 -6.49
C ARG A 282 5.14 17.71 -5.66
N TRP A 283 4.90 16.55 -5.07
CA TRP A 283 5.93 15.80 -4.35
C TRP A 283 7.10 15.41 -5.26
N LEU A 284 6.86 15.00 -6.52
CA LEU A 284 7.90 14.70 -7.48
C LEU A 284 8.73 15.93 -7.90
N ASP A 285 8.21 17.15 -7.71
CA ASP A 285 8.92 18.40 -7.98
C ASP A 285 9.88 18.81 -6.84
N ARG A 286 9.80 18.18 -5.66
CA ARG A 286 10.73 18.46 -4.58
C ARG A 286 12.14 18.02 -4.97
N PRO A 287 13.17 18.83 -4.66
CA PRO A 287 14.56 18.47 -4.97
C PRO A 287 14.93 17.18 -4.21
N ALA A 288 15.46 16.19 -4.94
CA ALA A 288 15.99 14.98 -4.31
C ALA A 288 17.46 15.20 -3.94
N PRO A 289 17.96 14.60 -2.85
CA PRO A 289 19.39 14.56 -2.56
C PRO A 289 20.13 13.85 -3.71
N THR A 290 21.24 14.42 -4.12
CA THR A 290 22.17 13.84 -5.12
C THR A 290 22.80 12.55 -4.63
#